data_b3236bd9721857ae83311cb8dc97ba55
#
_entry.id   b3236bd9721857ae83311cb8dc97ba55
#
_cell.length_a   1.000
_cell.length_b   1.000
_cell.length_c   1.000
_cell.angle_alpha   90.00
_cell.angle_beta   90.00
_cell.angle_gamma   90.00
#
_symmetry.space_group_name_H-M   'P 1'
#
loop_
_entity.id
_entity.type
_entity.pdbx_description
1 polymer ?
#
loop_
_entity_poly.entity_id
_entity_poly.type
_entity_poly.pdbx_seq_one_letter_code
_entity_poly.pdbx_strand_id
1 'polypeptide(L)'
;MVSQTSSDIETQKNKEKCQKLLNLSSKIRYVGIINEFGRTLAGQLRRGVIPLFKVEEARNEFFIEATRNHLRRTFEDSIGKIEFTLTANEKVTILTLPGATASSLYYFTFDKGTTFNEVLGIAEVVKRLIIEDN
;
A
#
# COMPACT_ATOMS: atom_id res chain seq x y z
N MET A 1 -14.17 -15.25 -28.51
CA MET A 1 -13.39 -15.23 -27.25
C MET A 1 -12.44 -14.05 -27.26
N VAL A 2 -12.55 -13.17 -26.30
CA VAL A 2 -11.68 -11.99 -26.21
C VAL A 2 -10.39 -12.39 -25.49
N SER A 3 -9.25 -12.17 -26.11
CA SER A 3 -7.97 -12.41 -25.46
C SER A 3 -7.68 -11.32 -24.43
N GLN A 4 -7.11 -11.72 -23.30
CA GLN A 4 -6.72 -10.77 -22.26
C GLN A 4 -5.55 -9.91 -22.72
N THR A 5 -5.62 -8.63 -22.42
CA THR A 5 -4.51 -7.69 -22.66
C THR A 5 -3.48 -7.81 -21.55
N SER A 6 -2.27 -7.30 -21.79
CA SER A 6 -1.23 -7.19 -20.74
C SER A 6 -1.72 -6.37 -19.55
N SER A 7 -2.53 -5.33 -19.81
CA SER A 7 -3.12 -4.47 -18.78
C SER A 7 -4.10 -5.25 -17.90
N ASP A 8 -4.92 -6.13 -18.48
CA ASP A 8 -5.86 -6.97 -17.73
C ASP A 8 -5.13 -7.96 -16.84
N ILE A 9 -4.06 -8.55 -17.34
CA ILE A 9 -3.23 -9.48 -16.58
C ILE A 9 -2.57 -8.78 -15.40
N GLU A 10 -2.05 -7.59 -15.60
CA GLU A 10 -1.43 -6.78 -14.55
C GLU A 10 -2.44 -6.39 -13.48
N THR A 11 -3.64 -5.98 -13.88
CA THR A 11 -4.72 -5.63 -12.96
C THR A 11 -5.10 -6.83 -12.10
N GLN A 12 -5.23 -8.01 -12.71
CA GLN A 12 -5.56 -9.22 -11.98
C GLN A 12 -4.47 -9.61 -10.99
N LYS A 13 -3.21 -9.52 -11.38
CA LYS A 13 -2.07 -9.77 -10.48
C LYS A 13 -2.08 -8.84 -9.28
N ASN A 14 -2.36 -7.56 -9.50
CA ASN A 14 -2.41 -6.57 -8.43
C ASN A 14 -3.55 -6.86 -7.46
N LYS A 15 -4.72 -7.28 -7.96
CA LYS A 15 -5.85 -7.69 -7.12
C LYS A 15 -5.49 -8.88 -6.24
N GLU A 16 -4.83 -9.88 -6.81
CA GLU A 16 -4.40 -11.07 -6.08
C GLU A 16 -3.38 -10.72 -5.00
N LYS A 17 -2.45 -9.82 -5.29
CA LYS A 17 -1.49 -9.31 -4.31
C LYS A 17 -2.19 -8.64 -3.15
N CYS A 18 -3.14 -7.75 -3.42
CA CYS A 18 -3.91 -7.07 -2.38
C CYS A 18 -4.64 -8.05 -1.48
N GLN A 19 -5.27 -9.06 -2.07
CA GLN A 19 -5.99 -10.09 -1.32
C GLN A 19 -5.06 -10.91 -0.44
N LYS A 20 -3.92 -11.31 -0.97
CA LYS A 20 -2.89 -12.03 -0.22
C LYS A 20 -2.35 -11.21 0.95
N LEU A 21 -2.05 -9.95 0.70
CA LEU A 21 -1.53 -9.04 1.72
C LEU A 21 -2.56 -8.74 2.80
N LEU A 22 -3.83 -8.61 2.43
CA LEU A 22 -4.92 -8.39 3.38
C LEU A 22 -5.04 -9.56 4.38
N ASN A 23 -4.69 -10.76 3.95
CA ASN A 23 -4.77 -11.96 4.78
C ASN A 23 -3.59 -12.15 5.73
N LEU A 24 -2.59 -11.27 5.69
CA LEU A 24 -1.45 -11.33 6.60
C LEU A 24 -1.84 -11.06 8.05
N SER A 25 -2.87 -10.28 8.29
CA SER A 25 -3.36 -9.96 9.64
C SER A 25 -4.82 -9.54 9.59
N SER A 26 -5.60 -9.99 10.57
CA SER A 26 -7.00 -9.58 10.72
C SER A 26 -7.14 -8.10 11.08
N LYS A 27 -6.06 -7.46 11.50
CA LYS A 27 -6.04 -6.04 11.88
C LYS A 27 -5.86 -5.09 10.71
N ILE A 28 -5.51 -5.62 9.53
CA ILE A 28 -5.43 -4.83 8.31
C ILE A 28 -6.85 -4.54 7.82
N ARG A 29 -7.19 -3.26 7.66
CA ARG A 29 -8.51 -2.82 7.19
C ARG A 29 -8.57 -2.75 5.68
N TYR A 30 -7.50 -2.27 5.05
CA TYR A 30 -7.44 -2.02 3.62
C TYR A 30 -6.01 -2.20 3.13
N VAL A 31 -5.87 -2.74 1.93
CA VAL A 31 -4.61 -2.80 1.20
C VAL A 31 -4.83 -2.21 -0.18
N GLY A 32 -3.95 -1.31 -0.59
CA GLY A 32 -3.98 -0.75 -1.93
C GLY A 32 -2.60 -0.74 -2.56
N ILE A 33 -2.58 -0.74 -3.87
CA ILE A 33 -1.39 -0.52 -4.68
C ILE A 33 -1.69 0.72 -5.51
N ILE A 34 -0.88 1.76 -5.34
CA ILE A 34 -1.08 3.03 -6.04
C ILE A 34 0.16 3.32 -6.90
N ASN A 35 -0.05 4.08 -7.98
CA ASN A 35 1.05 4.47 -8.84
C ASN A 35 1.70 5.78 -8.37
N GLU A 36 2.69 6.24 -9.10
CA GLU A 36 3.46 7.46 -8.78
C GLU A 36 2.60 8.73 -8.77
N PHE A 37 1.43 8.71 -9.40
CA PHE A 37 0.49 9.84 -9.44
C PHE A 37 -0.62 9.71 -8.40
N GLY A 38 -0.59 8.67 -7.58
CA GLY A 38 -1.62 8.42 -6.56
C GLY A 38 -2.87 7.73 -7.08
N ARG A 39 -2.84 7.21 -8.31
CA ARG A 39 -3.97 6.45 -8.85
C ARG A 39 -3.96 5.03 -8.32
N THR A 40 -5.13 4.54 -7.98
CA THR A 40 -5.30 3.17 -7.50
C THR A 40 -5.15 2.18 -8.65
N LEU A 41 -4.15 1.31 -8.55
CA LEU A 41 -3.96 0.19 -9.47
C LEU A 41 -4.80 -1.01 -9.03
N ALA A 42 -4.94 -1.22 -7.72
CA ALA A 42 -5.81 -2.21 -7.12
C ALA A 42 -6.01 -1.84 -5.65
N GLY A 43 -7.12 -2.27 -5.07
CA GLY A 43 -7.40 -2.07 -3.67
C GLY A 43 -8.40 -3.09 -3.16
N GLN A 44 -8.27 -3.46 -1.89
CA GLN A 44 -9.15 -4.42 -1.25
C GLN A 44 -9.45 -3.97 0.17
N LEU A 45 -10.72 -3.66 0.42
CA LEU A 45 -11.21 -3.38 1.78
C LEU A 45 -11.61 -4.70 2.43
N ARG A 46 -11.27 -4.87 3.70
CA ARG A 46 -11.69 -6.06 4.44
C ARG A 46 -13.21 -6.12 4.51
N ARG A 47 -13.76 -7.29 4.30
CA ARG A 47 -15.19 -7.52 4.38
C ARG A 47 -15.72 -7.13 5.75
N GLY A 48 -16.81 -6.37 5.78
CA GLY A 48 -17.45 -5.91 7.01
C GLY A 48 -16.84 -4.65 7.60
N VAL A 49 -15.77 -4.12 7.01
CA VAL A 49 -15.13 -2.88 7.47
C VAL A 49 -15.77 -1.69 6.75
N ILE A 50 -16.08 -0.65 7.52
CA ILE A 50 -16.62 0.60 6.98
C ILE A 50 -15.45 1.50 6.59
N PRO A 51 -15.37 1.98 5.34
CA PRO A 51 -14.31 2.91 4.94
C PRO A 51 -14.32 4.17 5.80
N LEU A 52 -13.14 4.61 6.23
CA LEU A 52 -12.99 5.86 6.98
C LEU A 52 -12.93 7.08 6.08
N PHE A 53 -12.42 6.89 4.86
CA PHE A 53 -12.33 7.97 3.88
C PHE A 53 -13.54 8.00 2.96
N LYS A 54 -14.04 9.20 2.67
CA LYS A 54 -14.91 9.42 1.52
C LYS A 54 -14.08 9.22 0.25
N VAL A 55 -14.74 8.99 -0.89
CA VAL A 55 -14.05 8.73 -2.17
C VAL A 55 -13.04 9.84 -2.50
N GLU A 56 -13.45 11.11 -2.35
CA GLU A 56 -12.57 12.23 -2.63
C GLU A 56 -11.40 12.33 -1.65
N GLU A 57 -11.65 12.03 -0.38
CA GLU A 57 -10.61 12.00 0.63
C GLU A 57 -9.57 10.91 0.34
N ALA A 58 -10.03 9.74 -0.10
CA ALA A 58 -9.13 8.65 -0.48
C ALA A 58 -8.22 9.04 -1.65
N ARG A 59 -8.78 9.70 -2.66
CA ARG A 59 -7.99 10.21 -3.80
C ARG A 59 -6.92 11.19 -3.35
N ASN A 60 -7.29 12.11 -2.47
CA ASN A 60 -6.36 13.10 -1.94
C ASN A 60 -5.27 12.44 -1.09
N GLU A 61 -5.64 11.48 -0.26
CA GLU A 61 -4.70 10.75 0.56
C GLU A 61 -3.66 10.01 -0.31
N PHE A 62 -4.11 9.31 -1.34
CA PHE A 62 -3.21 8.58 -2.23
C PHE A 62 -2.28 9.52 -2.99
N PHE A 63 -2.80 10.66 -3.42
CA PHE A 63 -1.99 11.70 -4.06
C PHE A 63 -0.91 12.22 -3.11
N ILE A 64 -1.29 12.50 -1.86
CA ILE A 64 -0.36 12.98 -0.83
C ILE A 64 0.76 11.95 -0.59
N GLU A 65 0.40 10.70 -0.41
CA GLU A 65 1.39 9.64 -0.13
C GLU A 65 2.32 9.40 -1.32
N ALA A 66 1.79 9.39 -2.54
CA ALA A 66 2.59 9.24 -3.75
C ALA A 66 3.54 10.42 -3.94
N THR A 67 3.06 11.64 -3.73
CA THR A 67 3.85 12.86 -3.85
C THR A 67 4.94 12.91 -2.79
N ARG A 68 4.60 12.57 -1.55
CA ARG A 68 5.56 12.51 -0.44
C ARG A 68 6.69 11.53 -0.76
N ASN A 69 6.34 10.33 -1.21
CA ASN A 69 7.32 9.31 -1.57
C ASN A 69 8.23 9.80 -2.69
N HIS A 70 7.65 10.46 -3.69
CA HIS A 70 8.41 11.02 -4.81
C HIS A 70 9.39 12.10 -4.36
N LEU A 71 8.92 13.04 -3.55
CA LEU A 71 9.76 14.13 -3.06
C LEU A 71 10.91 13.62 -2.17
N ARG A 72 10.64 12.61 -1.35
CA ARG A 72 11.66 12.04 -0.46
C ARG A 72 12.78 11.31 -1.23
N ARG A 73 12.55 10.91 -2.46
CA ARG A 73 13.57 10.26 -3.29
C ARG A 73 14.77 11.15 -3.57
N THR A 74 14.63 12.46 -3.49
CA THR A 74 15.74 13.38 -3.67
C THR A 74 16.84 13.17 -2.65
N PHE A 75 16.55 12.50 -1.54
CA PHE A 75 17.47 12.24 -0.46
C PHE A 75 18.11 10.85 -0.50
N GLU A 76 17.79 10.03 -1.51
CA GLU A 76 18.27 8.63 -1.57
C GLU A 76 19.79 8.51 -1.54
N ASP A 77 20.49 9.41 -2.20
CA ASP A 77 21.96 9.39 -2.23
C ASP A 77 22.55 9.66 -0.85
N SER A 78 21.86 10.43 -0.02
CA SER A 78 22.37 10.82 1.30
C SER A 78 21.98 9.85 2.40
N ILE A 79 20.74 9.35 2.39
CA ILE A 79 20.21 8.55 3.50
C ILE A 79 19.65 7.18 3.07
N GLY A 80 19.76 6.86 1.78
CA GLY A 80 19.24 5.57 1.28
C GLY A 80 17.76 5.64 0.90
N LYS A 81 17.27 4.55 0.33
CA LYS A 81 15.87 4.43 -0.10
C LYS A 81 14.96 4.33 1.11
N ILE A 82 13.72 4.81 0.94
CA ILE A 82 12.67 4.61 1.96
C ILE A 82 12.38 3.12 2.08
N GLU A 83 12.45 2.60 3.29
CA GLU A 83 12.05 1.21 3.55
C GLU A 83 10.54 1.12 3.78
N PHE A 84 10.00 1.98 4.63
CA PHE A 84 8.56 2.14 4.85
C PHE A 84 8.28 3.46 5.54
N THR A 85 7.03 3.90 5.48
CA THR A 85 6.57 5.11 6.16
C THR A 85 5.34 4.75 6.99
N LEU A 86 5.33 5.22 8.22
CA LEU A 86 4.27 4.95 9.18
C LEU A 86 3.66 6.25 9.65
N THR A 87 2.34 6.36 9.56
CA THR A 87 1.59 7.52 10.05
C THR A 87 0.57 7.05 11.06
N ALA A 88 0.74 7.43 12.32
CA ALA A 88 -0.18 7.05 13.38
C ALA A 88 -1.25 8.12 13.54
N ASN A 89 -2.52 7.72 13.42
CA ASN A 89 -3.67 8.59 13.65
C ASN A 89 -4.51 8.00 14.77
N GLU A 90 -5.40 8.79 15.34
CA GLU A 90 -6.23 8.33 16.45
C GLU A 90 -7.09 7.11 16.11
N LYS A 91 -7.61 7.05 14.87
CA LYS A 91 -8.54 5.99 14.44
C LYS A 91 -7.91 4.90 13.61
N VAL A 92 -6.75 5.17 13.03
CA VAL A 92 -6.14 4.25 12.06
C VAL A 92 -4.64 4.52 11.99
N THR A 93 -3.87 3.46 11.79
CA THR A 93 -2.45 3.59 11.46
C THR A 93 -2.27 3.28 9.98
N ILE A 94 -1.50 4.12 9.29
CA ILE A 94 -1.23 4.00 7.87
C ILE A 94 0.22 3.58 7.68
N LEU A 95 0.44 2.54 6.86
CA LEU A 95 1.76 2.04 6.49
C LEU A 95 1.89 2.10 4.98
N THR A 96 2.97 2.68 4.48
CA THR A 96 3.28 2.66 3.05
C THR A 96 4.67 2.09 2.84
N LEU A 97 4.83 1.34 1.75
CA LEU A 97 6.12 0.76 1.34
C LEU A 97 6.28 0.94 -0.17
N PRO A 98 7.44 1.43 -0.61
CA PRO A 98 7.72 1.47 -2.03
C PRO A 98 7.67 0.06 -2.62
N GLY A 99 7.08 -0.06 -3.80
CA GLY A 99 7.08 -1.33 -4.53
C GLY A 99 8.45 -1.62 -5.14
N ALA A 100 8.55 -2.74 -5.84
CA ALA A 100 9.78 -3.17 -6.49
C ALA A 100 10.27 -2.17 -7.53
N THR A 101 9.34 -1.48 -8.18
CA THR A 101 9.66 -0.42 -9.13
C THR A 101 9.35 0.93 -8.51
N ALA A 102 9.99 1.97 -9.04
CA ALA A 102 9.77 3.34 -8.59
C ALA A 102 8.34 3.84 -8.83
N SER A 103 7.54 3.11 -9.61
CA SER A 103 6.21 3.52 -10.05
C SER A 103 5.06 2.98 -9.21
N SER A 104 5.34 2.25 -8.13
CA SER A 104 4.28 1.70 -7.28
C SER A 104 4.56 1.90 -5.80
N LEU A 105 3.47 2.01 -5.03
CA LEU A 105 3.52 2.17 -3.58
C LEU A 105 2.43 1.28 -2.99
N TYR A 106 2.79 0.48 -2.01
CA TYR A 106 1.84 -0.34 -1.25
C TYR A 106 1.31 0.47 -0.08
N TYR A 107 0.00 0.43 0.12
CA TYR A 107 -0.70 1.25 1.10
C TYR A 107 -1.57 0.35 1.98
N PHE A 108 -1.39 0.47 3.30
CA PHE A 108 -2.12 -0.33 4.29
C PHE A 108 -2.75 0.57 5.33
N THR A 109 -3.96 0.22 5.77
CA THR A 109 -4.53 0.81 6.99
C THR A 109 -4.77 -0.30 8.01
N PHE A 110 -4.53 0.02 9.27
CA PHE A 110 -4.68 -0.91 10.40
C PHE A 110 -5.70 -0.39 11.39
N ASP A 111 -6.41 -1.31 12.03
CA ASP A 111 -7.37 -0.98 13.07
C ASP A 111 -6.72 -0.23 14.22
N LYS A 112 -7.54 0.58 14.88
CA LYS A 112 -7.18 1.23 16.14
C LYS A 112 -6.75 0.16 17.15
N GLY A 113 -5.68 0.43 17.86
CA GLY A 113 -5.17 -0.53 18.85
C GLY A 113 -4.16 -1.54 18.32
N THR A 114 -3.90 -1.54 17.01
CA THR A 114 -2.80 -2.31 16.46
C THR A 114 -1.49 -1.75 16.99
N THR A 115 -0.67 -2.59 17.62
CA THR A 115 0.59 -2.12 18.21
C THR A 115 1.62 -1.80 17.15
N PHE A 116 2.58 -0.96 17.51
CA PHE A 116 3.70 -0.63 16.63
C PHE A 116 4.45 -1.90 16.21
N ASN A 117 4.70 -2.81 17.15
CA ASN A 117 5.41 -4.06 16.85
C ASN A 117 4.66 -4.94 15.86
N GLU A 118 3.32 -4.97 15.93
CA GLU A 118 2.50 -5.71 14.96
C GLU A 118 2.63 -5.12 13.58
N VAL A 119 2.56 -3.79 13.45
CA VAL A 119 2.70 -3.10 12.17
C VAL A 119 4.11 -3.31 11.62
N LEU A 120 5.13 -3.19 12.47
CA LEU A 120 6.52 -3.41 12.06
C LEU A 120 6.74 -4.83 11.55
N GLY A 121 6.15 -5.82 12.22
CA GLY A 121 6.21 -7.22 11.78
C GLY A 121 5.62 -7.41 10.39
N ILE A 122 4.48 -6.79 10.13
CA ILE A 122 3.84 -6.82 8.80
C ILE A 122 4.72 -6.12 7.77
N ALA A 123 5.30 -4.97 8.10
CA ALA A 123 6.20 -4.25 7.20
C ALA A 123 7.39 -5.12 6.77
N GLU A 124 7.98 -5.86 7.70
CA GLU A 124 9.09 -6.76 7.40
C GLU A 124 8.69 -7.90 6.46
N VAL A 125 7.52 -8.49 6.67
CA VAL A 125 6.99 -9.54 5.79
C VAL A 125 6.73 -8.99 4.39
N VAL A 126 6.09 -7.83 4.30
CA VAL A 126 5.76 -7.20 3.02
C VAL A 126 7.03 -6.84 2.25
N LYS A 127 8.04 -6.32 2.91
CA LYS A 127 9.34 -6.02 2.28
C LYS A 127 9.92 -7.26 1.60
N ARG A 128 9.90 -8.40 2.28
CA ARG A 128 10.39 -9.66 1.70
C ARG A 128 9.57 -10.09 0.50
N LEU A 129 8.23 -9.98 0.59
CA LEU A 129 7.34 -10.35 -0.52
C LEU A 129 7.56 -9.46 -1.74
N ILE A 130 7.80 -8.18 -1.55
CA ILE A 130 8.09 -7.23 -2.64
C ILE A 130 9.39 -7.64 -3.35
N ILE A 131 10.43 -7.99 -2.61
CA ILE A 131 11.71 -8.42 -3.17
C ILE A 131 11.56 -9.74 -3.94
N GLU A 132 10.82 -10.70 -3.39
CA GLU A 132 10.62 -12.02 -4.00
C GLU A 132 9.79 -11.96 -5.28
N ASP A 133 8.90 -10.99 -5.41
CA ASP A 133 8.04 -10.81 -6.60
C ASP A 133 8.79 -10.22 -7.80
N ASN A 134 10.07 -9.98 -7.67
CA ASN A 134 10.89 -9.46 -8.78
C ASN A 134 11.58 -10.59 -9.55
#